data_2329967c2ed7cce4897f468abd0bf86e
#
_entry.id   2329967c2ed7cce4897f468abd0bf86e
#
_cell.length_a   1.000
_cell.length_b   1.000
_cell.length_c   1.000
_cell.angle_alpha   90.00
_cell.angle_beta   90.00
_cell.angle_gamma   90.00
#
_symmetry.space_group_name_H-M   'P 1'
#
loop_
_entity.id
_entity.type
_entity.pdbx_description
1 polymer ?
#
loop_
_entity_poly.entity_id
_entity_poly.type
_entity_poly.pdbx_seq_one_letter_code
_entity_poly.pdbx_strand_id
1 'polypeptide(L)'
;FESSNLSALDTYQDAWTTLCNASANELQGWLTAHPGNVGARPLLDNLPPQGIHRSHLRWGSREHSLQWVKEHLSGVTTFAVDGSQIFSSKDLSLPIALVQVGWFENPHTSEADYTKDIELDILTPHDLKAHDPATPAERIVNLRRFQMETERLVRYIEQVKTPEQCLVFFDGSLVATFADAYEEEARRAYVKALLKLVRASEHHRVPLVGYVDTSYAHDLTTLLELFVGIEGMPAVHDAQMLNRFMEWGDCTPIFRCDRTGILTDYKEHADRITFTYLKTNQGYPARIEMPRWMYEADITEQTLNWVRAETIVGGGYPYAIETADQTAVLQTHDRQIFFRTLQDWASSEDLNLRWSRKMMSKLRRR
;
A
#
# COMPACT_ATOMS: atom_id res chain seq x y z
N PHE A 1 31.09 9.43 -0.39
CA PHE A 1 29.71 8.89 -0.54
C PHE A 1 28.67 9.84 0.11
N GLU A 2 28.85 10.27 1.36
CA GLU A 2 27.91 11.17 2.05
C GLU A 2 27.84 12.55 1.42
N SER A 3 28.96 13.15 1.01
CA SER A 3 29.00 14.49 0.41
C SER A 3 28.33 14.56 -0.97
N SER A 4 28.45 13.49 -1.79
CA SER A 4 27.79 13.45 -3.11
C SER A 4 26.28 13.30 -3.01
N ASN A 5 25.79 12.55 -2.01
CA ASN A 5 24.38 12.38 -1.74
C ASN A 5 23.73 13.66 -1.20
N LEU A 6 24.42 14.43 -0.36
CA LEU A 6 23.95 15.72 0.14
C LEU A 6 23.86 16.74 -1.00
N SER A 7 24.85 16.80 -1.89
CA SER A 7 24.81 17.67 -3.07
C SER A 7 23.69 17.32 -4.03
N ALA A 8 23.42 16.01 -4.25
CA ALA A 8 22.30 15.58 -5.07
C ALA A 8 20.95 15.98 -4.44
N LEU A 9 20.80 15.78 -3.13
CA LEU A 9 19.59 16.17 -2.41
C LEU A 9 19.31 17.69 -2.53
N ASP A 10 20.31 18.52 -2.34
CA ASP A 10 20.17 19.99 -2.48
C ASP A 10 19.75 20.35 -3.91
N THR A 11 20.33 19.72 -4.94
CA THR A 11 19.95 19.94 -6.35
C THR A 11 18.48 19.60 -6.62
N TYR A 12 17.98 18.47 -6.14
CA TYR A 12 16.57 18.10 -6.30
C TYR A 12 15.64 19.03 -5.52
N GLN A 13 16.05 19.53 -4.37
CA GLN A 13 15.27 20.49 -3.58
C GLN A 13 15.17 21.86 -4.28
N ASP A 14 16.25 22.31 -4.90
CA ASP A 14 16.26 23.54 -5.72
C ASP A 14 15.38 23.36 -6.97
N ALA A 15 15.44 22.18 -7.61
CA ALA A 15 14.58 21.85 -8.74
C ALA A 15 13.09 21.79 -8.33
N TRP A 16 12.77 21.24 -7.17
CA TRP A 16 11.41 21.26 -6.62
C TRP A 16 10.92 22.70 -6.42
N THR A 17 11.75 23.54 -5.84
CA THR A 17 11.43 24.96 -5.65
C THR A 17 11.21 25.67 -7.00
N THR A 18 12.02 25.35 -8.00
CA THR A 18 11.87 25.89 -9.37
C THR A 18 10.54 25.47 -9.99
N LEU A 19 10.18 24.17 -9.91
CA LEU A 19 8.90 23.65 -10.39
C LEU A 19 7.71 24.36 -9.72
N CYS A 20 7.77 24.56 -8.40
CA CYS A 20 6.69 25.17 -7.63
C CYS A 20 6.53 26.67 -7.91
N ASN A 21 7.59 27.34 -8.36
CA ASN A 21 7.57 28.75 -8.76
C ASN A 21 7.18 28.95 -10.22
N ALA A 22 7.10 27.89 -11.03
CA ALA A 22 6.65 27.98 -12.41
C ALA A 22 5.17 28.39 -12.47
N SER A 23 4.81 29.22 -13.41
CA SER A 23 3.42 29.59 -13.64
C SER A 23 2.61 28.39 -14.16
N ALA A 24 1.32 28.36 -13.87
CA ALA A 24 0.43 27.31 -14.36
C ALA A 24 0.49 27.17 -15.90
N ASN A 25 0.59 28.28 -16.63
CA ASN A 25 0.70 28.27 -18.09
C ASN A 25 2.03 27.66 -18.58
N GLU A 26 3.13 27.99 -17.92
CA GLU A 26 4.45 27.44 -18.24
C GLU A 26 4.49 25.93 -18.01
N LEU A 27 4.01 25.47 -16.85
CA LEU A 27 3.96 24.06 -16.51
C LEU A 27 3.00 23.30 -17.45
N GLN A 28 1.84 23.86 -17.75
CA GLN A 28 0.90 23.27 -18.70
C GLN A 28 1.50 23.18 -20.12
N GLY A 29 2.19 24.23 -20.57
CA GLY A 29 2.89 24.24 -21.87
C GLY A 29 3.98 23.15 -21.93
N TRP A 30 4.77 23.02 -20.86
CA TRP A 30 5.80 22.00 -20.77
C TRP A 30 5.20 20.58 -20.76
N LEU A 31 4.16 20.33 -19.95
CA LEU A 31 3.48 19.03 -19.88
C LEU A 31 2.82 18.64 -21.22
N THR A 32 2.33 19.61 -21.99
CA THR A 32 1.76 19.40 -23.31
C THR A 32 2.83 19.00 -24.33
N ALA A 33 4.03 19.59 -24.22
CA ALA A 33 5.18 19.22 -25.06
C ALA A 33 5.77 17.84 -24.68
N HIS A 34 5.49 17.34 -23.47
CA HIS A 34 5.96 16.03 -22.98
C HIS A 34 4.75 15.11 -22.67
N PRO A 35 4.12 14.48 -23.67
CA PRO A 35 2.83 13.82 -23.53
C PRO A 35 2.84 12.53 -22.71
N GLY A 36 4.00 11.95 -22.40
CA GLY A 36 4.06 10.69 -21.64
C GLY A 36 5.35 10.47 -20.87
N ASN A 37 5.27 9.61 -19.85
CA ASN A 37 6.39 9.08 -19.09
C ASN A 37 7.26 10.13 -18.40
N VAL A 38 6.64 11.13 -17.81
CA VAL A 38 7.34 12.17 -17.04
C VAL A 38 7.40 11.85 -15.53
N GLY A 39 7.06 10.62 -15.12
CA GLY A 39 7.04 10.19 -13.73
C GLY A 39 5.76 10.58 -13.01
N ALA A 40 5.48 11.87 -12.92
CA ALA A 40 4.30 12.43 -12.27
C ALA A 40 3.72 13.59 -13.07
N ARG A 41 2.38 13.74 -13.03
CA ARG A 41 1.68 14.92 -13.57
C ARG A 41 0.88 15.58 -12.48
N PRO A 42 1.17 16.83 -12.12
CA PRO A 42 0.36 17.55 -11.16
C PRO A 42 -1.06 17.73 -11.70
N LEU A 43 -2.05 17.62 -10.84
CA LEU A 43 -3.42 18.03 -11.13
C LEU A 43 -3.50 19.55 -10.84
N LEU A 44 -3.58 20.34 -11.88
CA LEU A 44 -3.08 21.71 -11.94
C LEU A 44 -4.01 22.79 -11.42
N ASP A 45 -4.98 22.50 -10.59
CA ASP A 45 -5.87 23.59 -10.17
C ASP A 45 -5.15 24.64 -9.31
N ASN A 46 -4.08 24.28 -8.57
CA ASN A 46 -3.13 25.22 -7.95
C ASN A 46 -1.95 24.48 -7.30
N LEU A 47 -0.73 24.72 -7.72
CA LEU A 47 0.45 24.38 -6.92
C LEU A 47 0.59 25.37 -5.77
N PRO A 48 0.53 24.95 -4.51
CA PRO A 48 0.71 25.84 -3.37
C PRO A 48 2.16 26.32 -3.26
N PRO A 49 2.42 27.40 -2.52
CA PRO A 49 3.78 27.84 -2.26
C PRO A 49 4.66 26.70 -1.74
N GLN A 50 5.87 26.55 -2.28
CA GLN A 50 6.80 25.46 -1.98
C GLN A 50 6.26 24.05 -2.30
N GLY A 51 5.15 23.92 -3.07
CA GLY A 51 4.54 22.65 -3.40
C GLY A 51 4.00 21.87 -2.20
N ILE A 52 3.66 22.54 -1.10
CA ILE A 52 3.20 21.90 0.13
C ILE A 52 1.92 22.57 0.62
N HIS A 53 0.88 21.77 0.80
CA HIS A 53 -0.32 22.14 1.55
C HIS A 53 -0.03 22.01 3.04
N ARG A 54 0.00 23.16 3.75
CA ARG A 54 0.25 23.22 5.19
C ARG A 54 -0.99 22.80 5.95
N SER A 55 -0.85 21.82 6.82
CA SER A 55 -1.95 21.37 7.67
C SER A 55 -2.29 22.37 8.77
N HIS A 56 -1.30 23.16 9.21
CA HIS A 56 -1.40 24.08 10.37
C HIS A 56 -1.88 23.39 11.66
N LEU A 57 -1.96 22.06 11.68
CA LEU A 57 -2.38 21.31 12.86
C LEU A 57 -1.32 21.38 13.95
N ARG A 58 -1.69 21.90 15.10
CA ARG A 58 -0.85 22.01 16.30
C ARG A 58 -1.72 21.68 17.51
N TRP A 59 -1.24 20.79 18.34
CA TRP A 59 -1.92 20.44 19.59
C TRP A 59 -1.05 20.77 20.79
N GLY A 60 -1.65 21.45 21.77
CA GLY A 60 -0.96 21.77 23.03
C GLY A 60 -0.85 20.55 23.97
N SER A 61 -1.63 19.48 23.72
CA SER A 61 -1.60 18.26 24.50
C SER A 61 -2.09 17.06 23.68
N ARG A 62 -1.88 15.86 24.22
CA ARG A 62 -2.41 14.62 23.66
C ARG A 62 -3.94 14.60 23.63
N GLU A 63 -4.58 15.14 24.66
CA GLU A 63 -6.04 15.22 24.77
C GLU A 63 -6.64 16.03 23.62
N HIS A 64 -6.00 17.15 23.24
CA HIS A 64 -6.44 17.97 22.11
C HIS A 64 -6.29 17.20 20.78
N SER A 65 -5.22 16.45 20.58
CA SER A 65 -5.08 15.62 19.37
C SER A 65 -6.13 14.50 19.30
N LEU A 66 -6.44 13.86 20.43
CA LEU A 66 -7.48 12.82 20.49
C LEU A 66 -8.89 13.40 20.32
N GLN A 67 -9.13 14.63 20.80
CA GLN A 67 -10.39 15.33 20.54
C GLN A 67 -10.56 15.60 19.03
N TRP A 68 -9.51 16.08 18.37
CA TRP A 68 -9.51 16.28 16.91
C TRP A 68 -9.75 14.95 16.14
N VAL A 69 -9.12 13.85 16.57
CA VAL A 69 -9.38 12.50 16.03
C VAL A 69 -10.85 12.13 16.15
N LYS A 70 -11.43 12.32 17.34
CA LYS A 70 -12.85 12.02 17.58
C LYS A 70 -13.77 12.84 16.67
N GLU A 71 -13.46 14.11 16.46
CA GLU A 71 -14.26 15.00 15.58
C GLU A 71 -14.23 14.53 14.12
N HIS A 72 -13.11 13.94 13.65
CA HIS A 72 -12.96 13.51 12.25
C HIS A 72 -13.37 12.06 12.02
N LEU A 73 -13.14 11.15 12.98
CA LEU A 73 -13.45 9.73 12.78
C LEU A 73 -14.82 9.31 13.35
N SER A 74 -15.50 10.14 14.15
CA SER A 74 -16.80 9.76 14.71
C SER A 74 -17.79 9.40 13.61
N GLY A 75 -18.26 8.14 13.61
CA GLY A 75 -19.18 7.61 12.60
C GLY A 75 -18.56 7.27 11.26
N VAL A 76 -17.23 7.36 11.13
CA VAL A 76 -16.50 6.92 9.95
C VAL A 76 -16.00 5.50 10.18
N THR A 77 -16.40 4.58 9.33
CA THR A 77 -15.89 3.20 9.40
C THR A 77 -14.54 3.11 8.67
N THR A 78 -13.51 2.63 9.37
CA THR A 78 -12.23 2.27 8.75
C THR A 78 -12.10 0.78 8.63
N PHE A 79 -11.58 0.31 7.48
CA PHE A 79 -11.40 -1.10 7.17
C PHE A 79 -10.03 -1.36 6.56
N ALA A 80 -9.34 -2.37 7.06
CA ALA A 80 -8.05 -2.83 6.52
C ALA A 80 -7.97 -4.35 6.53
N VAL A 81 -7.17 -4.88 5.63
CA VAL A 81 -6.85 -6.31 5.50
C VAL A 81 -5.34 -6.46 5.39
N ASP A 82 -4.79 -7.46 6.05
CA ASP A 82 -3.42 -7.91 5.84
C ASP A 82 -3.36 -9.43 5.75
N GLY A 83 -2.27 -9.96 5.25
CA GLY A 83 -2.10 -11.38 5.01
C GLY A 83 -0.78 -11.95 5.51
N SER A 84 -0.82 -13.18 5.98
CA SER A 84 0.35 -13.96 6.32
C SER A 84 0.30 -15.35 5.71
N GLN A 85 1.42 -16.07 5.72
CA GLN A 85 1.52 -17.38 5.09
C GLN A 85 2.47 -18.33 5.81
N ILE A 86 2.23 -19.62 5.60
CA ILE A 86 3.17 -20.71 5.88
C ILE A 86 3.57 -21.31 4.55
N PHE A 87 4.83 -21.12 4.17
CA PHE A 87 5.35 -21.75 2.95
C PHE A 87 5.48 -23.27 3.10
N SER A 88 5.40 -23.95 1.97
CA SER A 88 5.66 -25.39 1.94
C SER A 88 7.07 -25.70 2.45
N SER A 89 7.17 -26.67 3.35
CA SER A 89 8.45 -27.06 3.93
C SER A 89 9.13 -28.11 3.07
N LYS A 90 10.41 -27.90 2.77
CA LYS A 90 11.28 -28.94 2.16
C LYS A 90 11.46 -30.18 3.06
N ASP A 91 11.10 -30.05 4.33
CA ASP A 91 11.14 -31.14 5.31
C ASP A 91 9.91 -32.05 5.27
N LEU A 92 8.88 -31.66 4.48
CA LEU A 92 7.65 -32.42 4.29
C LEU A 92 7.61 -33.07 2.91
N SER A 93 7.25 -34.37 2.85
CA SER A 93 7.19 -35.10 1.56
C SER A 93 6.08 -34.61 0.63
N LEU A 94 5.08 -33.92 1.17
CA LEU A 94 3.98 -33.32 0.41
C LEU A 94 4.07 -31.80 0.52
N PRO A 95 4.25 -31.06 -0.60
CA PRO A 95 4.28 -29.61 -0.56
C PRO A 95 2.87 -29.06 -0.31
N ILE A 96 2.66 -28.49 0.86
CA ILE A 96 1.41 -27.82 1.26
C ILE A 96 1.79 -26.46 1.85
N ALA A 97 1.02 -25.43 1.53
CA ALA A 97 1.16 -24.09 2.09
C ALA A 97 -0.17 -23.61 2.68
N LEU A 98 -0.10 -22.66 3.59
CA LEU A 98 -1.25 -21.98 4.16
C LEU A 98 -1.14 -20.49 3.88
N VAL A 99 -2.24 -19.89 3.47
CA VAL A 99 -2.42 -18.44 3.42
C VAL A 99 -3.53 -18.07 4.40
N GLN A 100 -3.30 -17.03 5.18
CA GLN A 100 -4.28 -16.42 6.06
C GLN A 100 -4.40 -14.95 5.73
N VAL A 101 -5.62 -14.43 5.66
CA VAL A 101 -5.88 -13.00 5.69
C VAL A 101 -6.66 -12.67 6.95
N GLY A 102 -6.29 -11.58 7.60
CA GLY A 102 -6.98 -11.03 8.74
C GLY A 102 -7.47 -9.63 8.41
N TRP A 103 -8.58 -9.21 8.99
CA TRP A 103 -9.09 -7.86 8.80
C TRP A 103 -9.54 -7.22 10.08
N PHE A 104 -9.58 -5.91 10.03
CA PHE A 104 -10.07 -5.08 11.10
C PHE A 104 -11.05 -4.04 10.54
N GLU A 105 -12.21 -3.95 11.17
CA GLU A 105 -13.25 -2.96 10.90
C GLU A 105 -13.56 -2.18 12.17
N ASN A 106 -13.50 -0.85 12.09
CA ASN A 106 -13.80 0.02 13.21
C ASN A 106 -14.81 1.11 12.79
N PRO A 107 -16.06 1.06 13.28
CA PRO A 107 -17.08 2.04 12.92
C PRO A 107 -16.95 3.37 13.67
N HIS A 108 -16.01 3.52 14.59
CA HIS A 108 -15.76 4.69 15.42
C HIS A 108 -17.03 5.29 16.04
N THR A 109 -17.92 4.42 16.52
CA THR A 109 -19.15 4.81 17.22
C THR A 109 -19.18 4.19 18.61
N SER A 110 -20.00 4.77 19.50
CA SER A 110 -20.28 4.17 20.82
C SER A 110 -21.33 3.05 20.75
N GLU A 111 -22.01 2.89 19.62
CA GLU A 111 -23.14 1.98 19.42
C GLU A 111 -22.74 0.63 18.83
N ALA A 112 -21.56 0.55 18.22
CA ALA A 112 -21.05 -0.67 17.59
C ALA A 112 -19.59 -0.91 17.96
N ASP A 113 -19.28 -2.15 18.29
CA ASP A 113 -17.91 -2.60 18.54
C ASP A 113 -17.14 -2.76 17.21
N TYR A 114 -15.82 -2.71 17.29
CA TYR A 114 -14.96 -3.10 16.18
C TYR A 114 -15.05 -4.60 15.91
N THR A 115 -14.79 -5.01 14.68
CA THR A 115 -14.74 -6.43 14.29
C THR A 115 -13.36 -6.83 13.82
N LYS A 116 -12.96 -8.05 14.17
CA LYS A 116 -11.76 -8.73 13.68
C LYS A 116 -12.13 -10.15 13.31
N ASP A 117 -11.64 -10.61 12.19
CA ASP A 117 -11.82 -12.01 11.81
C ASP A 117 -10.73 -12.41 10.81
N ILE A 118 -10.67 -13.69 10.49
CA ILE A 118 -9.68 -14.30 9.60
C ILE A 118 -10.33 -15.20 8.56
N GLU A 119 -9.66 -15.36 7.42
CA GLU A 119 -9.99 -16.34 6.39
C GLU A 119 -8.72 -17.11 6.02
N LEU A 120 -8.85 -18.41 5.84
CA LEU A 120 -7.74 -19.31 5.54
C LEU A 120 -7.91 -19.96 4.16
N ASP A 121 -6.80 -20.18 3.47
CA ASP A 121 -6.74 -21.01 2.26
C ASP A 121 -5.54 -21.96 2.34
N ILE A 122 -5.78 -23.25 2.02
CA ILE A 122 -4.76 -24.29 2.01
C ILE A 122 -4.40 -24.61 0.58
N LEU A 123 -3.17 -24.29 0.19
CA LEU A 123 -2.64 -24.61 -1.12
C LEU A 123 -2.11 -26.04 -1.16
N THR A 124 -2.73 -26.85 -1.98
CA THR A 124 -2.37 -28.26 -2.20
C THR A 124 -1.18 -28.39 -3.14
N PRO A 125 -0.58 -29.60 -3.30
CA PRO A 125 0.46 -29.82 -4.29
C PRO A 125 0.04 -29.50 -5.72
N HIS A 126 -1.25 -29.57 -6.02
CA HIS A 126 -1.78 -29.20 -7.34
C HIS A 126 -1.72 -27.68 -7.54
N ASP A 127 -2.12 -26.91 -6.52
CA ASP A 127 -2.13 -25.45 -6.56
C ASP A 127 -0.72 -24.86 -6.57
N LEU A 128 0.24 -25.53 -5.95
CA LEU A 128 1.63 -25.14 -5.89
C LEU A 128 2.45 -25.51 -7.15
N LYS A 129 1.82 -26.20 -8.12
CA LYS A 129 2.45 -26.46 -9.42
C LYS A 129 2.30 -25.24 -10.31
N ALA A 130 3.41 -24.54 -10.56
CA ALA A 130 3.45 -23.51 -11.59
C ALA A 130 3.31 -24.13 -13.00
N HIS A 131 2.78 -23.36 -13.95
CA HIS A 131 2.85 -23.71 -15.38
C HIS A 131 4.29 -23.76 -15.88
N ASP A 132 5.15 -22.86 -15.36
CA ASP A 132 6.58 -22.90 -15.56
C ASP A 132 7.27 -23.60 -14.38
N PRO A 133 7.98 -24.74 -14.60
CA PRO A 133 8.72 -25.43 -13.54
C PRO A 133 9.81 -24.59 -12.86
N ALA A 134 10.25 -23.50 -13.48
CA ALA A 134 11.23 -22.60 -12.91
C ALA A 134 10.63 -21.62 -11.86
N THR A 135 9.31 -21.47 -11.80
CA THR A 135 8.64 -20.59 -10.84
C THR A 135 8.67 -21.19 -9.44
N PRO A 136 9.31 -20.52 -8.45
CA PRO A 136 9.32 -20.98 -7.06
C PRO A 136 7.92 -21.03 -6.46
N ALA A 137 7.62 -22.08 -5.67
CA ALA A 137 6.34 -22.23 -4.98
C ALA A 137 6.01 -21.03 -4.07
N GLU A 138 7.04 -20.38 -3.49
CA GLU A 138 6.88 -19.18 -2.67
C GLU A 138 6.22 -18.04 -3.43
N ARG A 139 6.47 -17.90 -4.74
CA ARG A 139 5.82 -16.87 -5.59
C ARG A 139 4.32 -17.14 -5.74
N ILE A 140 3.94 -18.41 -5.90
CA ILE A 140 2.53 -18.82 -6.00
C ILE A 140 1.81 -18.48 -4.69
N VAL A 141 2.42 -18.82 -3.55
CA VAL A 141 1.87 -18.53 -2.23
C VAL A 141 1.72 -17.02 -2.00
N ASN A 142 2.74 -16.23 -2.36
CA ASN A 142 2.69 -14.76 -2.23
C ASN A 142 1.62 -14.15 -3.14
N LEU A 143 1.48 -14.64 -4.37
CA LEU A 143 0.41 -14.20 -5.27
C LEU A 143 -0.98 -14.53 -4.70
N ARG A 144 -1.16 -15.74 -4.16
CA ARG A 144 -2.43 -16.14 -3.56
C ARG A 144 -2.78 -15.29 -2.33
N ARG A 145 -1.79 -15.02 -1.46
CA ARG A 145 -1.96 -14.10 -0.34
C ARG A 145 -2.46 -12.73 -0.81
N PHE A 146 -1.77 -12.14 -1.77
CA PHE A 146 -2.13 -10.84 -2.33
C PHE A 146 -3.54 -10.84 -2.95
N GLN A 147 -3.90 -11.91 -3.65
CA GLN A 147 -5.25 -12.07 -4.20
C GLN A 147 -6.30 -12.13 -3.10
N MET A 148 -6.07 -12.88 -2.01
CA MET A 148 -7.00 -12.98 -0.90
C MET A 148 -7.18 -11.64 -0.18
N GLU A 149 -6.09 -10.88 0.04
CA GLU A 149 -6.15 -9.52 0.60
C GLU A 149 -7.05 -8.61 -0.26
N THR A 150 -6.76 -8.54 -1.56
CA THR A 150 -7.53 -7.69 -2.49
C THR A 150 -8.97 -8.18 -2.68
N GLU A 151 -9.21 -9.49 -2.74
CA GLU A 151 -10.54 -10.08 -2.82
C GLU A 151 -11.38 -9.76 -1.57
N ARG A 152 -10.76 -9.79 -0.39
CA ARG A 152 -11.47 -9.45 0.86
C ARG A 152 -11.83 -7.97 0.91
N LEU A 153 -10.94 -7.09 0.46
CA LEU A 153 -11.22 -5.65 0.33
C LEU A 153 -12.36 -5.38 -0.66
N VAL A 154 -12.33 -6.03 -1.83
CA VAL A 154 -13.40 -5.91 -2.83
C VAL A 154 -14.75 -6.37 -2.27
N ARG A 155 -14.80 -7.55 -1.66
CA ARG A 155 -16.03 -8.06 -1.03
C ARG A 155 -16.58 -7.10 0.03
N TYR A 156 -15.70 -6.45 0.78
CA TYR A 156 -16.10 -5.45 1.77
C TYR A 156 -16.71 -4.22 1.09
N ILE A 157 -16.00 -3.64 0.11
CA ILE A 157 -16.44 -2.46 -0.65
C ILE A 157 -17.82 -2.69 -1.28
N GLU A 158 -18.07 -3.87 -1.85
CA GLU A 158 -19.36 -4.24 -2.47
C GLU A 158 -20.52 -4.30 -1.48
N GLN A 159 -20.25 -4.38 -0.16
CA GLN A 159 -21.25 -4.50 0.90
C GLN A 159 -21.45 -3.22 1.73
N VAL A 160 -20.60 -2.21 1.54
CA VAL A 160 -20.68 -0.93 2.27
C VAL A 160 -22.00 -0.24 1.97
N LYS A 161 -22.71 0.18 3.02
CA LYS A 161 -24.02 0.84 2.90
C LYS A 161 -23.93 2.36 2.91
N THR A 162 -22.90 2.91 3.54
CA THR A 162 -22.64 4.35 3.71
C THR A 162 -21.24 4.68 3.16
N PRO A 163 -21.05 4.69 1.84
CA PRO A 163 -19.74 4.91 1.21
C PRO A 163 -19.06 6.20 1.66
N GLU A 164 -19.84 7.26 1.85
CA GLU A 164 -19.38 8.60 2.25
C GLU A 164 -18.82 8.66 3.67
N GLN A 165 -19.07 7.62 4.47
CA GLN A 165 -18.58 7.47 5.84
C GLN A 165 -17.71 6.22 6.00
N CYS A 166 -17.02 5.83 4.96
CA CYS A 166 -16.15 4.66 4.98
C CYS A 166 -14.78 4.98 4.39
N LEU A 167 -13.73 4.46 4.98
CA LEU A 167 -12.37 4.50 4.44
C LEU A 167 -11.78 3.10 4.44
N VAL A 168 -11.41 2.63 3.26
CA VAL A 168 -10.75 1.34 3.06
C VAL A 168 -9.25 1.57 2.85
N PHE A 169 -8.43 0.89 3.63
CA PHE A 169 -6.99 0.88 3.48
C PHE A 169 -6.50 -0.37 2.75
N PHE A 170 -5.60 -0.16 1.84
CA PHE A 170 -4.73 -1.19 1.27
C PHE A 170 -3.30 -0.92 1.73
N ASP A 171 -2.67 -1.89 2.41
CA ASP A 171 -1.28 -1.77 2.85
C ASP A 171 -0.34 -2.01 1.67
N GLY A 172 0.00 -0.93 0.97
CA GLY A 172 0.86 -0.97 -0.20
C GLY A 172 0.44 -0.05 -1.32
N SER A 173 1.15 -0.16 -2.44
CA SER A 173 0.92 0.64 -3.63
C SER A 173 -0.20 0.07 -4.50
N LEU A 174 -1.10 0.94 -4.98
CA LEU A 174 -2.11 0.63 -5.99
C LEU A 174 -1.51 0.47 -7.40
N VAL A 175 -0.22 0.80 -7.56
CA VAL A 175 0.57 0.56 -8.77
C VAL A 175 1.54 -0.59 -8.51
N ALA A 176 1.33 -1.72 -9.14
CA ALA A 176 2.08 -2.97 -8.92
C ALA A 176 3.52 -2.93 -9.46
N THR A 177 4.29 -1.88 -9.20
CA THR A 177 5.66 -1.72 -9.73
C THR A 177 6.58 -2.86 -9.32
N PHE A 178 6.37 -3.47 -8.15
CA PHE A 178 7.11 -4.65 -7.72
C PHE A 178 6.93 -5.85 -8.64
N ALA A 179 5.85 -5.89 -9.42
CA ALA A 179 5.56 -6.98 -10.35
C ALA A 179 6.30 -6.87 -11.69
N ASP A 180 6.95 -5.74 -11.99
CA ASP A 180 7.76 -5.58 -13.20
C ASP A 180 8.90 -6.62 -13.31
N ALA A 181 9.39 -7.11 -12.16
CA ALA A 181 10.42 -8.13 -12.08
C ALA A 181 9.90 -9.57 -12.25
N TYR A 182 8.58 -9.77 -12.39
CA TYR A 182 7.95 -11.08 -12.49
C TYR A 182 7.66 -11.44 -13.95
N GLU A 183 7.44 -12.75 -14.18
CA GLU A 183 6.97 -13.25 -15.46
C GLU A 183 5.60 -12.65 -15.81
N GLU A 184 5.31 -12.56 -17.09
CA GLU A 184 4.12 -11.87 -17.62
C GLU A 184 2.80 -12.37 -17.00
N GLU A 185 2.66 -13.67 -16.76
CA GLU A 185 1.46 -14.26 -16.16
C GLU A 185 1.26 -13.77 -14.72
N ALA A 186 2.29 -13.83 -13.89
CA ALA A 186 2.26 -13.36 -12.51
C ALA A 186 2.02 -11.84 -12.45
N ARG A 187 2.73 -11.07 -13.29
CA ARG A 187 2.55 -9.63 -13.42
C ARG A 187 1.10 -9.26 -13.74
N ARG A 188 0.51 -9.91 -14.74
CA ARG A 188 -0.90 -9.71 -15.10
C ARG A 188 -1.86 -10.06 -13.97
N ALA A 189 -1.55 -11.11 -13.19
CA ALA A 189 -2.40 -11.52 -12.07
C ALA A 189 -2.40 -10.45 -10.95
N TYR A 190 -1.25 -9.88 -10.58
CA TYR A 190 -1.17 -8.77 -9.63
C TYR A 190 -1.90 -7.52 -10.12
N VAL A 191 -1.67 -7.10 -11.37
CA VAL A 191 -2.36 -5.95 -11.97
C VAL A 191 -3.86 -6.17 -12.00
N LYS A 192 -4.33 -7.36 -12.39
CA LYS A 192 -5.76 -7.70 -12.42
C LYS A 192 -6.40 -7.58 -11.03
N ALA A 193 -5.71 -8.02 -9.99
CA ALA A 193 -6.20 -7.94 -8.61
C ALA A 193 -6.36 -6.49 -8.16
N LEU A 194 -5.35 -5.63 -8.39
CA LEU A 194 -5.44 -4.20 -8.07
C LEU A 194 -6.48 -3.46 -8.90
N LEU A 195 -6.57 -3.75 -10.20
CA LEU A 195 -7.60 -3.16 -11.05
C LEU A 195 -9.01 -3.50 -10.58
N LYS A 196 -9.23 -4.73 -10.10
CA LYS A 196 -10.52 -5.12 -9.53
C LYS A 196 -10.82 -4.30 -8.27
N LEU A 197 -9.83 -4.08 -7.40
CA LEU A 197 -9.96 -3.27 -6.19
C LEU A 197 -10.25 -1.79 -6.52
N VAL A 198 -9.48 -1.18 -7.42
CA VAL A 198 -9.67 0.22 -7.84
C VAL A 198 -11.06 0.42 -8.48
N ARG A 199 -11.47 -0.51 -9.37
CA ARG A 199 -12.81 -0.49 -9.99
C ARG A 199 -13.94 -0.64 -8.98
N ALA A 200 -13.78 -1.50 -7.97
CA ALA A 200 -14.79 -1.65 -6.92
C ALA A 200 -14.96 -0.33 -6.15
N SER A 201 -13.86 0.32 -5.74
CA SER A 201 -13.88 1.64 -5.11
C SER A 201 -14.58 2.69 -6.00
N GLU A 202 -14.23 2.75 -7.28
CA GLU A 202 -14.80 3.70 -8.24
C GLU A 202 -16.29 3.46 -8.46
N HIS A 203 -16.71 2.20 -8.62
CA HIS A 203 -18.10 1.83 -8.87
C HIS A 203 -19.01 2.08 -7.67
N HIS A 204 -18.56 1.68 -6.49
CA HIS A 204 -19.34 1.79 -5.24
C HIS A 204 -19.11 3.12 -4.51
N ARG A 205 -18.24 3.98 -5.02
CA ARG A 205 -17.89 5.27 -4.42
C ARG A 205 -17.40 5.16 -2.96
N VAL A 206 -16.70 4.09 -2.65
CA VAL A 206 -16.07 3.87 -1.35
C VAL A 206 -14.63 4.36 -1.40
N PRO A 207 -14.23 5.35 -0.59
CA PRO A 207 -12.86 5.82 -0.48
C PRO A 207 -11.87 4.69 -0.23
N LEU A 208 -10.84 4.63 -1.08
CA LEU A 208 -9.75 3.66 -1.03
C LEU A 208 -8.41 4.37 -0.98
N VAL A 209 -7.59 4.01 -0.01
CA VAL A 209 -6.23 4.53 0.16
C VAL A 209 -5.23 3.39 0.11
N GLY A 210 -4.28 3.44 -0.83
CA GLY A 210 -3.04 2.69 -0.77
C GLY A 210 -2.04 3.46 0.10
N TYR A 211 -1.61 2.87 1.21
CA TYR A 211 -0.68 3.49 2.14
C TYR A 211 0.71 2.86 2.01
N VAL A 212 1.71 3.67 1.68
CA VAL A 212 3.10 3.23 1.55
C VAL A 212 3.98 4.04 2.51
N ASP A 213 4.25 3.46 3.69
CA ASP A 213 5.00 4.14 4.75
C ASP A 213 6.43 4.49 4.32
N THR A 214 7.13 3.53 3.74
CA THR A 214 8.50 3.73 3.24
C THR A 214 8.52 3.63 1.72
N SER A 215 8.43 4.80 1.06
CA SER A 215 8.41 4.88 -0.40
C SER A 215 9.80 5.13 -0.97
N TYR A 216 10.22 4.27 -1.88
CA TYR A 216 11.42 4.44 -2.71
C TYR A 216 11.07 4.93 -4.13
N ALA A 217 9.91 5.54 -4.32
CA ALA A 217 9.47 6.03 -5.60
C ALA A 217 10.29 7.25 -6.07
N HIS A 218 10.38 7.39 -7.39
CA HIS A 218 11.13 8.44 -8.10
C HIS A 218 10.22 9.21 -9.07
N ASP A 219 8.92 9.28 -8.82
CA ASP A 219 7.99 9.91 -9.76
C ASP A 219 8.20 11.42 -9.85
N LEU A 220 8.31 12.07 -8.69
CA LEU A 220 8.53 13.51 -8.61
C LEU A 220 9.96 13.87 -9.02
N THR A 221 10.95 13.10 -8.60
CA THR A 221 12.34 13.34 -8.99
C THR A 221 12.54 13.13 -10.48
N THR A 222 11.89 12.15 -11.11
CA THR A 222 11.87 11.99 -12.58
C THR A 222 11.25 13.20 -13.28
N LEU A 223 10.13 13.73 -12.76
CA LEU A 223 9.54 14.96 -13.27
C LEU A 223 10.53 16.12 -13.22
N LEU A 224 11.24 16.26 -12.10
CA LEU A 224 12.24 17.33 -11.92
C LEU A 224 13.44 17.18 -12.84
N GLU A 225 13.97 15.97 -13.00
CA GLU A 225 15.07 15.67 -13.93
C GLU A 225 14.73 16.13 -15.34
N LEU A 226 13.53 15.85 -15.80
CA LEU A 226 13.07 16.24 -17.13
C LEU A 226 12.73 17.74 -17.22
N PHE A 227 12.14 18.32 -16.18
CA PHE A 227 11.69 19.73 -16.18
C PHE A 227 12.85 20.71 -16.12
N VAL A 228 13.85 20.45 -15.26
CA VAL A 228 15.00 21.35 -15.04
C VAL A 228 16.24 20.91 -15.81
N GLY A 229 16.28 19.65 -16.30
CA GLY A 229 17.43 19.11 -17.03
C GLY A 229 18.55 18.64 -16.10
N ILE A 230 18.22 17.91 -15.02
CA ILE A 230 19.22 17.31 -14.13
C ILE A 230 19.80 16.08 -14.79
N GLU A 231 21.13 16.05 -14.95
CA GLU A 231 21.84 14.91 -15.50
C GLU A 231 23.01 14.47 -14.59
N GLY A 232 23.28 13.19 -14.53
CA GLY A 232 24.46 12.62 -13.89
C GLY A 232 24.49 12.70 -12.36
N MET A 233 23.36 13.03 -11.71
CA MET A 233 23.23 13.04 -10.25
C MET A 233 22.83 11.67 -9.70
N PRO A 234 23.27 11.29 -8.48
CA PRO A 234 22.73 10.14 -7.78
C PRO A 234 21.21 10.25 -7.61
N ALA A 235 20.51 9.13 -7.78
CA ALA A 235 19.06 9.08 -7.59
C ALA A 235 18.67 9.39 -6.14
N VAL A 236 17.69 10.27 -5.98
CA VAL A 236 17.09 10.66 -4.69
C VAL A 236 15.62 10.25 -4.72
N HIS A 237 15.13 9.64 -3.66
CA HIS A 237 13.71 9.26 -3.57
C HIS A 237 12.84 10.48 -3.30
N ASP A 238 11.63 10.49 -3.85
CA ASP A 238 10.66 11.58 -3.67
C ASP A 238 10.47 11.93 -2.19
N ALA A 239 10.23 10.93 -1.35
CA ALA A 239 10.02 11.11 0.09
C ALA A 239 11.24 11.72 0.80
N GLN A 240 12.45 11.37 0.38
CA GLN A 240 13.69 11.92 0.91
C GLN A 240 13.85 13.41 0.54
N MET A 241 13.56 13.77 -0.71
CA MET A 241 13.58 15.15 -1.19
C MET A 241 12.57 16.03 -0.43
N LEU A 242 11.34 15.54 -0.31
CA LEU A 242 10.22 16.28 0.28
C LEU A 242 10.35 16.47 1.79
N ASN A 243 11.06 15.60 2.48
CA ASN A 243 11.15 15.60 3.95
C ASN A 243 11.60 16.94 4.54
N ARG A 244 12.46 17.67 3.83
CA ARG A 244 12.94 19.00 4.26
C ARG A 244 11.84 20.07 4.25
N PHE A 245 10.83 19.92 3.39
CA PHE A 245 9.78 20.93 3.22
C PHE A 245 8.55 20.67 4.08
N MET A 246 8.43 19.45 4.66
CA MET A 246 7.19 19.01 5.28
C MET A 246 7.30 18.90 6.79
N GLU A 247 6.31 19.45 7.48
CA GLU A 247 6.05 19.23 8.90
C GLU A 247 4.90 18.24 9.07
N TRP A 248 4.70 17.75 10.28
CA TRP A 248 3.65 16.78 10.56
C TRP A 248 2.27 17.27 10.08
N GLY A 249 1.56 16.40 9.39
CA GLY A 249 0.24 16.67 8.82
C GLY A 249 0.27 17.35 7.44
N ASP A 250 1.41 17.93 7.01
CA ASP A 250 1.53 18.52 5.69
C ASP A 250 1.40 17.48 4.58
N CYS A 251 0.87 17.87 3.43
CA CYS A 251 0.84 17.03 2.23
C CYS A 251 1.29 17.81 0.98
N THR A 252 1.72 17.07 -0.03
CA THR A 252 1.96 17.61 -1.36
C THR A 252 0.64 17.82 -2.11
N PRO A 253 0.61 18.54 -3.24
CA PRO A 253 -0.48 18.48 -4.19
C PRO A 253 -0.74 17.05 -4.66
N ILE A 254 -1.89 16.84 -5.28
CA ILE A 254 -2.23 15.57 -5.89
C ILE A 254 -1.57 15.47 -7.26
N PHE A 255 -0.91 14.36 -7.50
CA PHE A 255 -0.29 14.01 -8.77
C PHE A 255 -0.94 12.77 -9.36
N ARG A 256 -1.00 12.71 -10.66
CA ARG A 256 -1.27 11.47 -11.40
C ARG A 256 0.04 10.72 -11.62
N CYS A 257 0.03 9.41 -11.43
CA CYS A 257 1.15 8.55 -11.84
C CYS A 257 1.32 8.59 -13.36
N ASP A 258 2.57 8.76 -13.82
CA ASP A 258 2.91 8.78 -15.25
C ASP A 258 4.25 8.04 -15.48
N ARG A 259 4.31 6.79 -15.00
CA ARG A 259 5.48 5.92 -15.07
C ARG A 259 5.52 5.16 -16.39
N THR A 260 6.74 4.77 -16.79
CA THR A 260 6.95 3.71 -17.79
C THR A 260 6.69 2.32 -17.20
N GLY A 261 6.60 1.29 -18.05
CA GLY A 261 6.52 -0.09 -17.61
C GLY A 261 5.13 -0.50 -17.17
N ILE A 262 4.95 -0.87 -15.91
CA ILE A 262 3.74 -1.53 -15.38
C ILE A 262 2.42 -0.82 -15.69
N LEU A 263 2.40 0.51 -15.79
CA LEU A 263 1.18 1.26 -16.10
C LEU A 263 0.59 0.92 -17.49
N THR A 264 1.40 0.42 -18.41
CA THR A 264 0.89 -0.05 -19.69
C THR A 264 -0.07 -1.23 -19.55
N ASP A 265 0.11 -2.05 -18.53
CA ASP A 265 -0.76 -3.19 -18.21
C ASP A 265 -2.09 -2.75 -17.57
N TYR A 266 -2.16 -1.51 -17.06
CA TYR A 266 -3.40 -0.91 -16.55
C TYR A 266 -4.33 -0.41 -17.65
N LYS A 267 -3.85 -0.31 -18.91
CA LYS A 267 -4.63 0.11 -20.10
C LYS A 267 -5.37 1.42 -19.85
N GLU A 268 -6.70 1.42 -20.03
CA GLU A 268 -7.58 2.57 -19.80
C GLU A 268 -7.62 3.07 -18.34
N HIS A 269 -7.03 2.34 -17.41
CA HIS A 269 -6.91 2.74 -16.00
C HIS A 269 -5.52 3.30 -15.64
N ALA A 270 -4.60 3.41 -16.59
CA ALA A 270 -3.25 3.90 -16.34
C ALA A 270 -3.22 5.33 -15.76
N ASP A 271 -4.22 6.15 -16.07
CA ASP A 271 -4.38 7.53 -15.58
C ASP A 271 -5.35 7.66 -14.39
N ARG A 272 -5.84 6.53 -13.83
CA ARG A 272 -6.85 6.50 -12.77
C ARG A 272 -6.29 6.46 -11.37
N ILE A 273 -4.97 6.37 -11.21
CA ILE A 273 -4.32 6.36 -9.90
C ILE A 273 -3.61 7.68 -9.69
N THR A 274 -3.94 8.33 -8.60
CA THR A 274 -3.32 9.56 -8.13
C THR A 274 -2.57 9.32 -6.84
N PHE A 275 -1.64 10.21 -6.50
CA PHE A 275 -0.90 10.12 -5.26
C PHE A 275 -0.58 11.51 -4.68
N THR A 276 -0.32 11.50 -3.40
CA THR A 276 0.27 12.60 -2.63
C THR A 276 1.24 12.04 -1.61
N TYR A 277 2.12 12.88 -1.09
CA TYR A 277 2.92 12.55 0.08
C TYR A 277 2.34 13.24 1.29
N LEU A 278 2.18 12.50 2.39
CA LEU A 278 1.63 12.96 3.67
C LEU A 278 2.65 12.73 4.78
N LYS A 279 2.95 13.78 5.55
CA LYS A 279 3.87 13.68 6.69
C LYS A 279 3.14 13.20 7.93
N THR A 280 3.35 11.93 8.31
CA THR A 280 2.61 11.24 9.39
C THR A 280 3.45 10.97 10.63
N ASN A 281 4.78 11.03 10.50
CA ASN A 281 5.73 10.74 11.59
C ASN A 281 7.02 11.57 11.44
N GLN A 282 8.02 11.32 12.28
CA GLN A 282 9.33 12.00 12.24
C GLN A 282 10.23 11.50 11.09
N GLY A 283 9.91 10.34 10.50
CA GLY A 283 10.62 9.78 9.36
C GLY A 283 10.32 10.51 8.05
N TYR A 284 10.46 9.84 6.93
CA TYR A 284 10.06 10.38 5.63
C TYR A 284 8.53 10.43 5.50
N PRO A 285 7.98 11.32 4.65
CA PRO A 285 6.55 11.35 4.38
C PRO A 285 6.10 10.04 3.72
N ALA A 286 4.95 9.52 4.15
CA ALA A 286 4.29 8.38 3.54
C ALA A 286 3.69 8.76 2.19
N ARG A 287 3.71 7.83 1.24
CA ARG A 287 3.03 7.97 -0.05
C ARG A 287 1.61 7.44 0.07
N ILE A 288 0.65 8.28 -0.24
CA ILE A 288 -0.78 7.98 -0.23
C ILE A 288 -1.25 7.90 -1.67
N GLU A 289 -1.73 6.74 -2.08
CA GLU A 289 -2.28 6.52 -3.42
C GLU A 289 -3.80 6.36 -3.35
N MET A 290 -4.49 6.95 -4.32
CA MET A 290 -5.96 6.99 -4.34
C MET A 290 -6.48 6.84 -5.77
N PRO A 291 -7.64 6.21 -5.99
CA PRO A 291 -8.35 6.31 -7.24
C PRO A 291 -8.70 7.76 -7.58
N ARG A 292 -8.49 8.16 -8.82
CA ARG A 292 -8.67 9.54 -9.31
C ARG A 292 -10.08 10.11 -9.07
N TRP A 293 -11.10 9.25 -9.05
CA TRP A 293 -12.47 9.68 -8.78
C TRP A 293 -12.63 10.42 -7.44
N MET A 294 -11.75 10.11 -6.45
CA MET A 294 -11.77 10.76 -5.14
C MET A 294 -11.36 12.24 -5.25
N TYR A 295 -10.39 12.54 -6.12
CA TYR A 295 -10.02 13.91 -6.45
C TYR A 295 -11.16 14.62 -7.22
N GLU A 296 -11.71 13.96 -8.22
CA GLU A 296 -12.82 14.48 -9.04
C GLU A 296 -14.11 14.72 -8.24
N ALA A 297 -14.30 13.99 -7.14
CA ALA A 297 -15.42 14.15 -6.20
C ALA A 297 -15.13 15.14 -5.06
N ASP A 298 -13.95 15.77 -5.04
CA ASP A 298 -13.53 16.74 -4.00
C ASP A 298 -13.55 16.18 -2.56
N ILE A 299 -13.26 14.88 -2.39
CA ILE A 299 -13.21 14.23 -1.07
C ILE A 299 -11.79 13.97 -0.56
N THR A 300 -10.79 14.43 -1.30
CA THR A 300 -9.37 14.12 -0.99
C THR A 300 -8.94 14.66 0.36
N GLU A 301 -9.24 15.94 0.67
CA GLU A 301 -8.82 16.55 1.95
C GLU A 301 -9.53 15.88 3.15
N GLN A 302 -10.81 15.59 3.02
CA GLN A 302 -11.55 14.84 4.02
C GLN A 302 -10.91 13.46 4.27
N THR A 303 -10.58 12.73 3.20
CA THR A 303 -9.90 11.43 3.28
C THR A 303 -8.54 11.54 3.94
N LEU A 304 -7.74 12.55 3.58
CA LEU A 304 -6.43 12.77 4.21
C LEU A 304 -6.56 13.12 5.70
N ASN A 305 -7.64 13.78 6.13
CA ASN A 305 -7.90 14.02 7.54
C ASN A 305 -8.24 12.72 8.29
N TRP A 306 -8.97 11.79 7.66
CA TRP A 306 -9.18 10.45 8.23
C TRP A 306 -7.86 9.67 8.34
N VAL A 307 -7.00 9.73 7.31
CA VAL A 307 -5.67 9.10 7.37
C VAL A 307 -4.82 9.73 8.49
N ARG A 308 -4.79 11.07 8.62
CA ARG A 308 -4.09 11.76 9.73
C ARG A 308 -4.60 11.30 11.08
N ALA A 309 -5.93 11.18 11.25
CA ALA A 309 -6.56 10.74 12.49
C ALA A 309 -6.17 9.29 12.82
N GLU A 310 -6.23 8.38 11.87
CA GLU A 310 -5.76 6.99 12.02
C GLU A 310 -4.28 6.92 12.41
N THR A 311 -3.42 7.77 11.83
CA THR A 311 -1.99 7.80 12.18
C THR A 311 -1.71 8.41 13.55
N ILE A 312 -2.56 9.31 14.05
CA ILE A 312 -2.46 9.79 15.45
C ILE A 312 -2.76 8.64 16.41
N VAL A 313 -3.81 7.88 16.14
CA VAL A 313 -4.18 6.73 16.98
C VAL A 313 -3.09 5.66 16.96
N GLY A 314 -2.56 5.34 15.81
CA GLY A 314 -1.52 4.33 15.61
C GLY A 314 -0.07 4.82 15.85
N GLY A 315 0.10 6.06 16.37
CA GLY A 315 1.44 6.55 16.73
C GLY A 315 2.38 6.83 15.54
N GLY A 316 1.82 7.16 14.37
CA GLY A 316 2.55 7.49 13.15
C GLY A 316 2.28 6.55 11.97
N TYR A 317 1.51 5.50 12.18
CA TYR A 317 1.04 4.55 11.17
C TYR A 317 -0.47 4.34 11.31
N PRO A 318 -1.25 4.09 10.24
CA PRO A 318 -2.70 3.90 10.36
C PRO A 318 -3.06 2.74 11.29
N TYR A 319 -3.81 3.01 12.34
CA TYR A 319 -4.19 2.01 13.35
C TYR A 319 -4.96 0.83 12.77
N ALA A 320 -5.80 1.10 11.78
CA ALA A 320 -6.56 0.04 11.09
C ALA A 320 -5.64 -0.96 10.40
N ILE A 321 -4.58 -0.50 9.72
CA ILE A 321 -3.62 -1.39 9.05
C ILE A 321 -2.82 -2.19 10.08
N GLU A 322 -2.26 -1.53 11.10
CA GLU A 322 -1.49 -2.19 12.17
C GLU A 322 -2.33 -3.28 12.85
N THR A 323 -3.61 -3.00 13.09
CA THR A 323 -4.50 -3.97 13.74
C THR A 323 -4.87 -5.13 12.82
N ALA A 324 -5.01 -4.90 11.52
CA ALA A 324 -5.22 -5.97 10.54
C ALA A 324 -3.98 -6.88 10.45
N ASP A 325 -2.75 -6.30 10.41
CA ASP A 325 -1.48 -7.06 10.47
C ASP A 325 -1.44 -7.96 11.72
N GLN A 326 -1.66 -7.39 12.90
CA GLN A 326 -1.72 -8.16 14.15
C GLN A 326 -2.76 -9.28 14.12
N THR A 327 -3.88 -9.08 13.42
CA THR A 327 -4.95 -10.10 13.26
C THR A 327 -4.53 -11.21 12.30
N ALA A 328 -3.79 -10.86 11.24
CA ALA A 328 -3.33 -11.79 10.21
C ALA A 328 -2.11 -12.63 10.63
N VAL A 329 -1.30 -12.16 11.60
CA VAL A 329 -0.02 -12.79 11.97
C VAL A 329 -0.19 -14.24 12.39
N LEU A 330 0.54 -15.13 11.71
CA LEU A 330 0.70 -16.55 12.06
C LEU A 330 1.93 -16.72 12.97
N GLN A 331 1.67 -16.92 14.26
CA GLN A 331 2.71 -17.12 15.27
C GLN A 331 3.40 -18.49 15.15
N THR A 332 4.48 -18.69 15.87
CA THR A 332 5.20 -19.98 15.90
C THR A 332 4.30 -21.12 16.37
N HIS A 333 3.39 -20.84 17.31
CA HIS A 333 2.43 -21.81 17.83
C HIS A 333 1.42 -22.25 16.74
N ASP A 334 0.89 -21.30 15.98
CA ASP A 334 -0.07 -21.56 14.89
C ASP A 334 0.56 -22.44 13.80
N ARG A 335 1.83 -22.18 13.47
CA ARG A 335 2.61 -23.02 12.55
C ARG A 335 2.75 -24.46 13.07
N GLN A 336 2.95 -24.64 14.38
CA GLN A 336 3.04 -25.97 15.00
C GLN A 336 1.69 -26.67 14.95
N ILE A 337 0.60 -25.96 15.26
CA ILE A 337 -0.77 -26.50 15.16
C ILE A 337 -1.06 -26.94 13.73
N PHE A 338 -0.79 -26.06 12.75
CA PHE A 338 -1.00 -26.38 11.32
C PHE A 338 -0.31 -27.68 10.92
N PHE A 339 0.99 -27.82 11.19
CA PHE A 339 1.73 -29.01 10.81
C PHE A 339 1.29 -30.26 11.59
N ARG A 340 0.89 -30.11 12.84
CA ARG A 340 0.33 -31.23 13.64
C ARG A 340 -1.00 -31.69 13.08
N THR A 341 -1.93 -30.76 12.84
CA THR A 341 -3.23 -31.07 12.24
C THR A 341 -3.08 -31.74 10.87
N LEU A 342 -2.13 -31.29 10.06
CA LEU A 342 -1.82 -31.90 8.77
C LEU A 342 -1.30 -33.35 8.94
N GLN A 343 -0.49 -33.57 9.96
CA GLN A 343 0.02 -34.94 10.27
C GLN A 343 -1.09 -35.86 10.76
N ASP A 344 -1.95 -35.37 11.65
CA ASP A 344 -3.08 -36.16 12.19
C ASP A 344 -4.07 -36.50 11.06
N TRP A 345 -4.38 -35.56 10.18
CA TRP A 345 -5.20 -35.79 8.99
C TRP A 345 -4.57 -36.83 8.05
N ALA A 346 -3.31 -36.68 7.72
CA ALA A 346 -2.63 -37.65 6.84
C ALA A 346 -2.60 -39.06 7.43
N SER A 347 -2.47 -39.16 8.76
CA SER A 347 -2.53 -40.44 9.45
C SER A 347 -3.93 -41.05 9.37
N SER A 348 -5.00 -40.27 9.43
CA SER A 348 -6.38 -40.73 9.29
C SER A 348 -6.72 -41.22 7.87
N GLU A 349 -6.03 -40.67 6.86
CA GLU A 349 -6.21 -41.03 5.45
C GLU A 349 -5.19 -42.08 4.95
N ASP A 350 -4.46 -42.74 5.85
CA ASP A 350 -3.37 -43.68 5.52
C ASP A 350 -2.28 -43.06 4.58
N LEU A 351 -2.14 -41.76 4.59
CA LEU A 351 -1.14 -41.06 3.81
C LEU A 351 0.18 -41.01 4.57
N ASN A 352 1.25 -41.52 3.96
CA ASN A 352 2.57 -41.57 4.56
C ASN A 352 3.28 -40.19 4.44
N LEU A 353 2.89 -39.21 5.27
CA LEU A 353 3.61 -37.96 5.39
C LEU A 353 4.96 -38.19 6.06
N ARG A 354 6.04 -38.12 5.28
CA ARG A 354 7.40 -38.26 5.78
C ARG A 354 7.98 -36.90 6.11
N TRP A 355 8.40 -36.72 7.37
CA TRP A 355 9.23 -35.62 7.80
C TRP A 355 10.71 -35.93 7.57
N SER A 356 11.49 -34.89 7.28
CA SER A 356 12.94 -35.06 7.26
C SER A 356 13.43 -35.50 8.67
N ARG A 357 14.48 -36.34 8.70
CA ARG A 357 15.10 -36.77 9.98
C ARG A 357 15.57 -35.58 10.83
N LYS A 358 15.95 -34.45 10.19
CA LYS A 358 16.38 -33.22 10.84
C LYS A 358 15.21 -32.55 11.58
N MET A 359 14.03 -32.49 10.98
CA MET A 359 12.84 -31.92 11.60
C MET A 359 12.35 -32.77 12.77
N MET A 360 12.31 -34.09 12.61
CA MET A 360 11.97 -35.03 13.68
C MET A 360 12.91 -34.89 14.88
N SER A 361 14.22 -34.69 14.65
CA SER A 361 15.18 -34.45 15.72
C SER A 361 14.94 -33.15 16.47
N LYS A 362 14.53 -32.07 15.77
CA LYS A 362 14.19 -30.78 16.40
C LYS A 362 12.89 -30.85 17.21
N LEU A 363 11.88 -31.57 16.73
CA LEU A 363 10.61 -31.76 17.47
C LEU A 363 10.79 -32.57 18.75
N ARG A 364 11.75 -33.54 18.78
CA ARG A 364 12.06 -34.33 19.97
C ARG A 364 12.90 -33.61 21.03
N ARG A 365 13.54 -32.47 20.66
CA ARG A 365 14.42 -31.70 21.58
C ARG A 365 13.70 -30.51 22.24
N ARG A 366 12.45 -30.27 21.92
CA ARG A 366 11.55 -29.31 22.54
C ARG A 366 10.45 -30.02 23.33
#